data_9688d696308e600fff2ff53ad4b25456
#
_entry.id   9688d696308e600fff2ff53ad4b25456
#
_cell.length_a   1.000
_cell.length_b   1.000
_cell.length_c   1.000
_cell.angle_alpha   90.00
_cell.angle_beta   90.00
_cell.angle_gamma   90.00
#
_symmetry.space_group_name_H-M   'P 1'
#
loop_
_entity.id
_entity.type
_entity.pdbx_description
1 polymer ?
#
loop_
_entity_poly.entity_id
_entity_poly.type
_entity_poly.pdbx_seq_one_letter_code
_entity_poly.pdbx_strand_id
1 'polypeptide(L)'
;MGRVHVLRVGRTAGLAGVLFAAAIAVLGFQTAPGMAKPFLPPFKPPASERLVSSIAVFGTDDRARMPAEGTTLADQIGVLVDLERKTVCTAFCVGHATVMTAGHCLYPPGSREPARLKDIRFRRDLMTTRNDARIAGASNGAGAQHVSAGTTRLSLRPPIDAVKDWAIARLDRDVCPMGGLTLSRRTNEEIIELARERRVYQIAFHRDFQYFSRAIARSCEVGRSFKDVGWETISQDFQEPQSLILHTCDTGGSSSGSPLLIDGADGPEVVGLNVGTYLQSNATAPLGGGAGRTVQAAATTRDIANTAIAAHTIANIAIEFNRAEILSDPKQVRDVAAWLNEQRLYNGRRDGRYGPALKSAIEAYEVRQGLAVTGFLTKSLWQRLDQQRHRSRPPRIRDSAISAR
;
A
#
# COMPACT_ATOMS: atom_id res chain seq x y z
N MET A 1 57.49 7.40 -36.70
CA MET A 1 58.07 8.48 -37.56
C MET A 1 57.10 9.65 -37.55
N GLY A 2 57.52 10.72 -37.01
CA GLY A 2 57.43 12.15 -37.24
C GLY A 2 56.06 12.82 -37.01
N ARG A 3 55.94 13.97 -36.49
CA ARG A 3 56.84 14.97 -35.86
C ARG A 3 55.98 15.95 -35.05
N VAL A 4 56.52 16.36 -33.93
CA VAL A 4 56.12 17.47 -33.06
C VAL A 4 56.25 18.80 -33.81
N HIS A 5 55.33 19.76 -33.58
CA HIS A 5 55.67 21.21 -33.74
C HIS A 5 55.16 21.99 -32.50
N VAL A 6 56.17 22.50 -31.78
CA VAL A 6 56.09 23.55 -30.77
C VAL A 6 56.25 24.86 -31.49
N LEU A 7 55.53 25.91 -31.17
CA LEU A 7 55.88 27.30 -31.44
C LEU A 7 55.65 28.13 -30.17
N ARG A 8 56.77 28.83 -29.89
CA ARG A 8 57.00 29.73 -28.76
C ARG A 8 56.97 31.19 -29.27
N VAL A 9 56.72 32.12 -28.32
CA VAL A 9 57.27 33.45 -28.14
C VAL A 9 56.42 34.66 -28.55
N GLY A 10 56.35 35.57 -27.58
CA GLY A 10 56.13 37.01 -27.77
C GLY A 10 55.73 37.75 -26.51
N ARG A 11 56.74 38.18 -25.71
CA ARG A 11 56.59 39.23 -24.67
C ARG A 11 56.67 40.60 -25.31
N THR A 12 55.79 41.56 -24.93
CA THR A 12 56.17 42.98 -24.82
C THR A 12 55.36 43.65 -23.72
N ALA A 13 56.09 44.45 -22.94
CA ALA A 13 55.65 45.27 -21.84
C ALA A 13 55.07 46.63 -22.33
N GLY A 14 54.10 47.14 -21.54
CA GLY A 14 53.63 48.51 -21.68
C GLY A 14 52.95 48.97 -20.41
N LEU A 15 53.68 49.80 -19.60
CA LEU A 15 53.09 50.50 -18.46
C LEU A 15 52.19 51.64 -18.96
N ALA A 16 50.96 51.73 -18.39
CA ALA A 16 50.26 53.01 -18.23
C ALA A 16 49.33 52.89 -17.02
N GLY A 17 49.69 53.68 -16.00
CA GLY A 17 48.86 53.75 -14.79
C GLY A 17 47.69 54.71 -15.04
N VAL A 18 46.51 54.27 -14.50
CA VAL A 18 45.39 55.18 -14.24
C VAL A 18 44.80 54.77 -12.91
N LEU A 19 44.80 55.67 -11.97
CA LEU A 19 44.12 55.67 -10.71
C LEU A 19 42.59 55.66 -10.98
N PHE A 20 41.88 54.67 -10.47
CA PHE A 20 40.44 54.75 -10.32
C PHE A 20 40.01 54.36 -8.92
N ALA A 21 39.14 55.17 -8.37
CA ALA A 21 38.60 55.14 -7.02
C ALA A 21 37.87 53.85 -6.72
N ALA A 22 38.08 53.31 -5.51
CA ALA A 22 37.34 52.22 -4.95
C ALA A 22 35.91 52.65 -4.64
N ALA A 23 34.95 52.20 -5.43
CA ALA A 23 33.55 52.16 -5.06
C ALA A 23 33.27 50.79 -4.42
N ILE A 24 33.08 50.76 -3.09
CA ILE A 24 32.63 49.58 -2.35
C ILE A 24 31.15 49.35 -2.71
N ALA A 25 30.91 48.48 -3.67
CA ALA A 25 29.56 47.92 -3.88
C ALA A 25 29.29 46.89 -2.78
N VAL A 26 28.47 47.27 -1.84
CA VAL A 26 27.84 46.33 -0.89
C VAL A 26 26.93 45.42 -1.72
N LEU A 27 27.43 44.27 -2.14
CA LEU A 27 26.61 43.17 -2.66
C LEU A 27 25.75 42.65 -1.49
N GLY A 28 24.50 43.12 -1.46
CA GLY A 28 23.47 42.51 -0.63
C GLY A 28 23.38 41.03 -0.95
N PHE A 29 23.72 40.18 0.00
CA PHE A 29 23.37 38.77 -0.01
C PHE A 29 21.82 38.68 -0.04
N GLN A 30 21.28 38.47 -1.22
CA GLN A 30 19.91 37.97 -1.35
C GLN A 30 19.92 36.58 -0.76
N THR A 31 19.35 36.46 0.44
CA THR A 31 19.01 35.16 1.05
C THR A 31 18.19 34.38 0.06
N ALA A 32 18.69 33.22 -0.39
CA ALA A 32 17.96 32.25 -1.17
C ALA A 32 16.59 31.97 -0.51
N PRO A 33 15.50 31.83 -1.28
CA PRO A 33 14.19 31.51 -0.72
C PRO A 33 14.32 30.24 0.11
N GLY A 34 13.86 30.33 1.36
CA GLY A 34 14.01 29.31 2.39
C GLY A 34 13.61 27.93 1.86
N MET A 35 14.46 26.95 2.14
CA MET A 35 14.10 25.53 2.00
C MET A 35 12.74 25.32 2.61
N ALA A 36 11.76 24.87 1.82
CA ALA A 36 10.44 24.52 2.31
C ALA A 36 10.61 23.55 3.49
N LYS A 37 10.08 23.95 4.64
CA LYS A 37 10.07 23.10 5.84
C LYS A 37 9.49 21.74 5.44
N PRO A 38 10.04 20.62 5.93
CA PRO A 38 9.51 19.29 5.61
C PRO A 38 8.01 19.28 5.86
N PHE A 39 7.28 18.75 4.91
CA PHE A 39 5.80 18.74 4.83
C PHE A 39 5.11 18.15 6.09
N LEU A 40 5.84 17.37 6.87
CA LEU A 40 5.34 16.78 8.11
C LEU A 40 6.12 17.36 9.30
N PRO A 41 5.45 18.04 10.25
CA PRO A 41 6.05 18.34 11.55
C PRO A 41 6.42 17.01 12.25
N PRO A 42 7.35 17.02 13.21
CA PRO A 42 7.66 15.82 13.98
C PRO A 42 6.35 15.29 14.60
N PHE A 43 5.93 14.12 14.11
CA PHE A 43 4.68 13.50 14.52
C PHE A 43 4.87 12.89 15.91
N LYS A 44 4.02 13.26 16.86
CA LYS A 44 3.89 12.59 18.15
C LYS A 44 2.70 11.64 18.02
N PRO A 45 2.90 10.33 17.82
CA PRO A 45 1.79 9.41 17.67
C PRO A 45 0.93 9.37 18.93
N PRO A 46 -0.41 9.27 18.81
CA PRO A 46 -1.27 8.99 19.94
C PRO A 46 -0.90 7.62 20.56
N ALA A 47 -1.15 7.46 21.86
CA ALA A 47 -0.69 6.30 22.64
C ALA A 47 -1.15 4.93 22.08
N SER A 48 -2.26 4.91 21.32
CA SER A 48 -2.80 3.71 20.67
C SER A 48 -2.07 3.31 19.36
N GLU A 49 -1.35 4.24 18.71
CA GLU A 49 -0.61 3.98 17.47
C GLU A 49 0.80 3.42 17.70
N ARG A 50 1.25 3.31 18.95
CA ARG A 50 2.56 2.75 19.30
C ARG A 50 2.70 1.28 18.90
N LEU A 51 1.60 0.57 18.70
CA LEU A 51 1.60 -0.85 18.34
C LEU A 51 1.73 -1.13 16.84
N VAL A 52 1.49 -0.14 15.97
CA VAL A 52 1.46 -0.33 14.51
C VAL A 52 2.69 0.26 13.82
N SER A 53 3.46 1.09 14.50
CA SER A 53 4.60 1.83 13.93
C SER A 53 5.89 1.60 14.72
N SER A 54 6.18 0.36 15.10
CA SER A 54 7.49 0.03 15.68
C SER A 54 8.56 0.06 14.59
N ILE A 55 9.68 0.71 14.88
CA ILE A 55 10.92 0.50 14.15
C ILE A 55 11.38 -0.89 14.57
N ALA A 56 11.44 -1.82 13.62
CA ALA A 56 11.91 -3.18 13.86
C ALA A 56 13.19 -3.41 13.05
N VAL A 57 14.33 -3.19 13.72
CA VAL A 57 15.67 -3.46 13.20
C VAL A 57 16.16 -4.76 13.82
N PHE A 58 16.53 -5.71 12.99
CA PHE A 58 16.97 -7.04 13.40
C PHE A 58 18.50 -7.17 13.24
N GLY A 59 19.23 -6.86 14.30
CA GLY A 59 20.69 -6.82 14.30
C GLY A 59 21.21 -5.43 13.91
N THR A 60 22.13 -5.39 12.95
CA THR A 60 22.65 -4.13 12.41
C THR A 60 21.72 -3.64 11.32
N ASP A 61 21.35 -2.35 11.37
CA ASP A 61 20.53 -1.72 10.32
C ASP A 61 21.25 -1.79 8.97
N ASP A 62 20.73 -2.59 8.05
CA ASP A 62 21.32 -2.82 6.72
C ASP A 62 20.60 -2.05 5.62
N ARG A 63 19.67 -1.18 5.98
CA ARG A 63 18.94 -0.35 5.01
C ARG A 63 19.89 0.56 4.24
N ALA A 64 19.92 0.39 2.94
CA ALA A 64 20.69 1.24 2.04
C ALA A 64 19.75 2.14 1.22
N ARG A 65 20.12 3.41 1.05
CA ARG A 65 19.33 4.35 0.25
C ARG A 65 19.24 3.88 -1.20
N MET A 66 18.03 3.80 -1.72
CA MET A 66 17.78 3.54 -3.13
C MET A 66 17.69 4.86 -3.89
N PRO A 67 18.31 5.00 -5.07
CA PRO A 67 18.16 6.19 -5.90
C PRO A 67 16.70 6.51 -6.19
N ALA A 68 16.37 7.82 -6.21
CA ALA A 68 15.01 8.28 -6.51
C ALA A 68 14.61 8.02 -7.97
N GLU A 69 15.60 8.03 -8.87
CA GLU A 69 15.42 7.91 -10.31
C GLU A 69 16.42 6.92 -10.92
N GLY A 70 16.13 6.41 -12.10
CA GLY A 70 17.09 5.65 -12.92
C GLY A 70 17.03 4.13 -12.78
N THR A 71 16.13 3.58 -11.96
CA THR A 71 15.84 2.15 -11.96
C THR A 71 14.34 1.92 -12.19
N THR A 72 14.00 0.95 -13.04
CA THR A 72 12.59 0.57 -13.32
C THR A 72 11.83 0.25 -12.03
N LEU A 73 12.51 -0.35 -11.06
CA LEU A 73 11.95 -0.72 -9.76
C LEU A 73 11.63 0.51 -8.89
N ALA A 74 12.46 1.58 -8.98
CA ALA A 74 12.21 2.83 -8.29
C ALA A 74 10.93 3.53 -8.78
N ASP A 75 10.59 3.36 -10.04
CA ASP A 75 9.37 3.93 -10.63
C ASP A 75 8.09 3.16 -10.29
N GLN A 76 8.22 1.94 -9.78
CA GLN A 76 7.10 1.07 -9.43
C GLN A 76 6.76 1.08 -7.92
N ILE A 77 7.59 1.72 -7.09
CA ILE A 77 7.38 1.78 -5.63
C ILE A 77 7.34 3.24 -5.19
N GLY A 78 6.26 3.61 -4.52
CA GLY A 78 6.00 4.97 -4.05
C GLY A 78 5.40 4.99 -2.66
N VAL A 79 4.79 6.13 -2.32
CA VAL A 79 4.09 6.33 -1.06
C VAL A 79 2.61 6.60 -1.27
N LEU A 80 1.80 6.11 -0.37
CA LEU A 80 0.41 6.49 -0.21
C LEU A 80 0.32 7.46 0.97
N VAL A 81 -0.12 8.69 0.69
CA VAL A 81 -0.22 9.77 1.67
C VAL A 81 -1.67 10.06 1.98
N ASP A 82 -2.05 9.99 3.25
CA ASP A 82 -3.31 10.53 3.76
C ASP A 82 -3.07 11.98 4.21
N LEU A 83 -3.59 12.94 3.44
CA LEU A 83 -3.39 14.37 3.69
C LEU A 83 -4.14 14.84 4.95
N GLU A 84 -5.27 14.21 5.29
CA GLU A 84 -6.05 14.57 6.47
C GLU A 84 -5.38 14.09 7.75
N ARG A 85 -5.01 12.80 7.80
CA ARG A 85 -4.38 12.18 8.97
C ARG A 85 -2.87 12.42 9.05
N LYS A 86 -2.27 12.93 7.97
CA LYS A 86 -0.81 13.12 7.84
C LYS A 86 -0.03 11.82 8.03
N THR A 87 -0.61 10.70 7.61
CA THR A 87 0.03 9.39 7.63
C THR A 87 0.58 9.04 6.25
N VAL A 88 1.61 8.21 6.23
CA VAL A 88 2.26 7.76 5.02
C VAL A 88 2.54 6.27 5.13
N CYS A 89 2.20 5.55 4.07
CA CYS A 89 2.54 4.15 3.87
C CYS A 89 3.37 3.99 2.59
N THR A 90 4.06 2.89 2.45
CA THR A 90 4.60 2.47 1.16
C THR A 90 3.49 1.85 0.31
N ALA A 91 3.54 2.04 -0.98
CA ALA A 91 2.68 1.38 -1.95
C ALA A 91 3.46 1.07 -3.22
N PHE A 92 3.05 0.05 -3.96
CA PHE A 92 3.71 -0.33 -5.20
C PHE A 92 2.71 -0.60 -6.32
N CYS A 93 3.17 -0.44 -7.56
CA CYS A 93 2.38 -0.66 -8.75
C CYS A 93 2.09 -2.13 -8.96
N VAL A 94 0.82 -2.48 -9.22
CA VAL A 94 0.36 -3.80 -9.69
C VAL A 94 -0.36 -3.70 -11.04
N GLY A 95 -0.34 -2.53 -11.67
CA GLY A 95 -0.87 -2.19 -12.99
C GLY A 95 -0.51 -0.75 -13.32
N HIS A 96 -0.80 -0.26 -14.53
CA HIS A 96 -0.44 1.10 -14.97
C HIS A 96 -1.05 2.19 -14.09
N ALA A 97 -2.30 2.01 -13.67
CA ALA A 97 -3.03 2.92 -12.77
C ALA A 97 -3.52 2.22 -11.51
N THR A 98 -2.83 1.17 -11.06
CA THR A 98 -3.27 0.39 -9.90
C THR A 98 -2.11 0.15 -8.96
N VAL A 99 -2.31 0.45 -7.68
CA VAL A 99 -1.33 0.27 -6.62
C VAL A 99 -1.84 -0.66 -5.53
N MET A 100 -0.91 -1.35 -4.88
CA MET A 100 -1.15 -2.19 -3.70
C MET A 100 -0.46 -1.61 -2.48
N THR A 101 -1.07 -1.74 -1.32
CA THR A 101 -0.56 -1.30 -0.02
C THR A 101 -1.19 -2.14 1.10
N ALA A 102 -0.80 -1.91 2.35
CA ALA A 102 -1.48 -2.51 3.50
C ALA A 102 -2.88 -1.92 3.68
N GLY A 103 -3.83 -2.76 4.09
CA GLY A 103 -5.24 -2.37 4.28
C GLY A 103 -5.42 -1.29 5.32
N HIS A 104 -4.67 -1.36 6.41
CA HIS A 104 -4.71 -0.37 7.51
C HIS A 104 -4.29 1.05 7.07
N CYS A 105 -3.62 1.19 5.93
CA CYS A 105 -3.29 2.50 5.37
C CYS A 105 -4.53 3.25 4.89
N LEU A 106 -5.58 2.53 4.49
CA LEU A 106 -6.87 3.07 4.08
C LEU A 106 -7.97 2.88 5.15
N TYR A 107 -7.83 1.86 5.97
CA TYR A 107 -8.79 1.48 7.03
C TYR A 107 -8.06 1.34 8.38
N PRO A 108 -7.66 2.46 9.02
CA PRO A 108 -6.84 2.41 10.23
C PRO A 108 -7.52 1.63 11.37
N PRO A 109 -6.78 0.73 12.05
CA PRO A 109 -7.32 -0.02 13.18
C PRO A 109 -7.84 0.89 14.28
N GLY A 110 -8.97 0.52 14.89
CA GLY A 110 -9.59 1.30 15.95
C GLY A 110 -10.27 2.60 15.51
N SER A 111 -10.13 3.00 14.25
CA SER A 111 -10.88 4.13 13.69
C SER A 111 -12.32 3.70 13.38
N ARG A 112 -13.29 4.55 13.75
CA ARG A 112 -14.70 4.34 13.37
C ARG A 112 -14.96 4.65 11.90
N GLU A 113 -14.09 5.43 11.29
CA GLU A 113 -14.23 5.91 9.92
C GLU A 113 -13.01 5.48 9.08
N PRO A 114 -13.21 5.01 7.85
CA PRO A 114 -12.13 4.79 6.91
C PRO A 114 -11.44 6.11 6.56
N ALA A 115 -10.26 6.04 5.94
CA ALA A 115 -9.63 7.22 5.36
C ALA A 115 -10.59 7.87 4.33
N ARG A 116 -10.60 9.18 4.28
CA ARG A 116 -11.34 9.89 3.23
C ARG A 116 -10.60 9.74 1.92
N LEU A 117 -11.07 8.87 1.05
CA LEU A 117 -10.40 8.51 -0.20
C LEU A 117 -10.05 9.72 -1.08
N LYS A 118 -10.82 10.82 -0.99
CA LYS A 118 -10.51 12.09 -1.68
C LYS A 118 -9.22 12.75 -1.20
N ASP A 119 -8.77 12.45 0.02
CA ASP A 119 -7.57 13.02 0.64
C ASP A 119 -6.35 12.10 0.49
N ILE A 120 -6.54 10.91 -0.08
CA ILE A 120 -5.46 9.97 -0.38
C ILE A 120 -4.75 10.38 -1.67
N ARG A 121 -3.41 10.33 -1.63
CA ARG A 121 -2.53 10.59 -2.79
C ARG A 121 -1.50 9.47 -2.90
N PHE A 122 -1.30 9.00 -4.11
CA PHE A 122 -0.13 8.21 -4.44
C PHE A 122 0.94 9.12 -5.05
N ARG A 123 2.19 8.95 -4.62
CA ARG A 123 3.37 9.65 -5.09
C ARG A 123 4.50 8.66 -5.29
N ARG A 124 5.28 8.82 -6.34
CA ARG A 124 6.51 8.04 -6.50
C ARG A 124 7.62 8.48 -5.54
N ASP A 125 7.56 9.73 -5.13
CA ASP A 125 8.45 10.33 -4.13
C ASP A 125 7.63 11.23 -3.20
N LEU A 126 7.92 11.19 -1.90
CA LEU A 126 7.19 11.98 -0.92
C LEU A 126 7.32 13.49 -1.16
N MET A 127 8.49 13.93 -1.60
CA MET A 127 8.80 15.36 -1.74
C MET A 127 8.24 15.95 -3.03
N THR A 128 7.93 15.15 -4.04
CA THR A 128 7.47 15.59 -5.34
C THR A 128 5.96 15.46 -5.47
N THR A 129 5.24 16.60 -5.42
CA THR A 129 3.78 16.64 -5.56
C THR A 129 3.30 16.77 -7.01
N ARG A 130 4.20 17.04 -7.96
CA ARG A 130 3.86 17.30 -9.36
C ARG A 130 3.06 16.17 -10.02
N ASN A 131 3.29 14.94 -9.59
CA ASN A 131 2.68 13.74 -10.14
C ASN A 131 1.73 13.04 -9.16
N ASP A 132 1.11 13.79 -8.22
CA ASP A 132 0.12 13.24 -7.33
C ASP A 132 -1.01 12.60 -8.11
N ALA A 133 -1.27 11.31 -7.85
CA ALA A 133 -2.45 10.63 -8.33
C ALA A 133 -3.45 10.41 -7.18
N ARG A 134 -4.73 10.45 -7.50
CA ARG A 134 -5.83 10.26 -6.53
C ARG A 134 -6.45 8.89 -6.73
N ILE A 135 -7.19 8.43 -5.74
CA ILE A 135 -8.07 7.28 -5.94
C ILE A 135 -9.12 7.68 -7.00
N ALA A 136 -9.28 6.86 -8.02
CA ALA A 136 -10.27 7.08 -9.08
C ALA A 136 -11.68 7.24 -8.47
N GLY A 137 -12.46 8.14 -9.01
CA GLY A 137 -13.83 8.42 -8.53
C GLY A 137 -13.92 9.03 -7.12
N ALA A 138 -12.82 9.28 -6.42
CA ALA A 138 -12.87 9.78 -5.05
C ALA A 138 -13.41 11.22 -4.95
N SER A 139 -13.19 12.04 -5.96
CA SER A 139 -13.67 13.43 -6.03
C SER A 139 -15.18 13.55 -6.19
N ASN A 140 -15.83 12.56 -6.79
CA ASN A 140 -17.29 12.54 -7.03
C ASN A 140 -18.05 11.54 -6.14
N GLY A 141 -17.40 10.99 -5.12
CA GLY A 141 -18.00 10.05 -4.17
C GLY A 141 -18.03 8.59 -4.62
N ALA A 142 -17.46 8.26 -5.79
CA ALA A 142 -17.37 6.90 -6.33
C ALA A 142 -16.04 6.20 -5.99
N GLY A 143 -15.22 6.75 -5.07
CA GLY A 143 -13.90 6.21 -4.77
C GLY A 143 -13.92 4.80 -4.16
N ALA A 144 -14.96 4.45 -3.42
CA ALA A 144 -15.04 3.16 -2.74
C ALA A 144 -15.07 1.96 -3.71
N GLN A 145 -15.67 2.10 -4.90
CA GLN A 145 -15.67 1.07 -5.94
C GLN A 145 -14.28 0.79 -6.51
N HIS A 146 -13.41 1.80 -6.45
CA HIS A 146 -12.04 1.77 -6.97
C HIS A 146 -11.02 1.32 -5.93
N VAL A 147 -11.48 0.78 -4.81
CA VAL A 147 -10.65 0.18 -3.76
C VAL A 147 -11.18 -1.22 -3.46
N SER A 148 -10.28 -2.20 -3.44
CA SER A 148 -10.53 -3.54 -2.90
C SER A 148 -9.62 -3.77 -1.71
N ALA A 149 -10.15 -4.34 -0.64
CA ALA A 149 -9.38 -4.64 0.57
C ALA A 149 -9.82 -5.99 1.14
N GLY A 150 -8.88 -6.68 1.78
CA GLY A 150 -9.16 -7.95 2.43
C GLY A 150 -10.04 -7.78 3.66
N THR A 151 -9.79 -6.72 4.44
CA THR A 151 -10.67 -6.30 5.55
C THR A 151 -10.74 -4.78 5.64
N THR A 152 -11.85 -4.27 6.15
CA THR A 152 -12.01 -2.86 6.54
C THR A 152 -11.97 -2.68 8.05
N ARG A 153 -11.78 -3.77 8.80
CA ARG A 153 -11.74 -3.80 10.26
C ARG A 153 -10.68 -4.80 10.72
N LEU A 154 -9.44 -4.35 10.74
CA LEU A 154 -8.31 -5.17 11.15
C LEU A 154 -8.37 -5.47 12.66
N SER A 155 -8.29 -6.75 13.03
CA SER A 155 -8.08 -7.19 14.41
C SER A 155 -6.59 -7.22 14.73
N LEU A 156 -6.17 -6.45 15.73
CA LEU A 156 -4.79 -6.45 16.24
C LEU A 156 -4.62 -7.32 17.50
N ARG A 157 -5.70 -8.00 17.92
CA ARG A 157 -5.69 -8.95 19.04
C ARG A 157 -5.92 -10.35 18.51
N PRO A 158 -5.30 -11.36 19.11
CA PRO A 158 -5.54 -12.74 18.72
C PRO A 158 -7.04 -13.12 18.75
N PRO A 159 -7.53 -13.81 17.73
CA PRO A 159 -6.80 -14.15 16.51
C PRO A 159 -6.66 -12.95 15.57
N ILE A 160 -5.40 -12.59 15.25
CA ILE A 160 -5.04 -11.45 14.40
C ILE A 160 -5.34 -11.80 12.94
N ASP A 161 -6.04 -10.92 12.22
CA ASP A 161 -6.37 -11.13 10.81
C ASP A 161 -5.41 -10.42 9.83
N ALA A 162 -4.11 -10.44 10.18
CA ALA A 162 -3.03 -9.80 9.41
C ALA A 162 -3.01 -10.21 7.93
N VAL A 163 -3.41 -11.43 7.60
CA VAL A 163 -3.48 -11.92 6.20
C VAL A 163 -4.56 -11.24 5.36
N LYS A 164 -5.48 -10.49 6.00
CA LYS A 164 -6.49 -9.66 5.34
C LYS A 164 -6.12 -8.18 5.30
N ASP A 165 -4.95 -7.82 5.79
CA ASP A 165 -4.48 -6.43 5.87
C ASP A 165 -3.84 -5.97 4.54
N TRP A 166 -4.56 -6.11 3.45
CA TRP A 166 -4.15 -5.63 2.13
C TRP A 166 -5.21 -4.74 1.51
N ALA A 167 -4.77 -3.83 0.64
CA ALA A 167 -5.65 -3.03 -0.20
C ALA A 167 -5.04 -2.82 -1.59
N ILE A 168 -5.90 -2.84 -2.61
CA ILE A 168 -5.60 -2.50 -3.99
C ILE A 168 -6.44 -1.28 -4.34
N ALA A 169 -5.82 -0.27 -4.93
CA ALA A 169 -6.51 0.96 -5.27
C ALA A 169 -6.23 1.34 -6.72
N ARG A 170 -7.28 1.67 -7.48
CA ARG A 170 -7.17 2.26 -8.81
C ARG A 170 -7.01 3.77 -8.71
N LEU A 171 -6.08 4.30 -9.46
CA LEU A 171 -5.76 5.71 -9.52
C LEU A 171 -6.46 6.42 -10.70
N ASP A 172 -6.57 7.73 -10.62
CA ASP A 172 -7.22 8.58 -11.62
C ASP A 172 -6.39 8.79 -12.89
N ARG A 173 -5.16 8.28 -12.91
CA ARG A 173 -4.22 8.37 -14.04
C ARG A 173 -3.17 7.26 -14.01
N ASP A 174 -2.55 7.02 -15.14
CA ASP A 174 -1.41 6.13 -15.24
C ASP A 174 -0.17 6.79 -14.58
N VAL A 175 0.35 6.16 -13.54
CA VAL A 175 1.54 6.61 -12.80
C VAL A 175 2.65 5.59 -12.81
N CYS A 176 2.38 4.40 -13.32
CA CYS A 176 3.27 3.26 -13.36
C CYS A 176 3.64 2.95 -14.83
N PRO A 177 4.58 3.70 -15.44
CA PRO A 177 4.85 3.64 -16.88
C PRO A 177 5.31 2.24 -17.34
N MET A 178 5.98 1.50 -16.46
CA MET A 178 6.44 0.14 -16.73
C MET A 178 5.40 -0.93 -16.39
N GLY A 179 4.15 -0.53 -16.08
CA GLY A 179 3.12 -1.43 -15.57
C GLY A 179 3.31 -1.77 -14.10
N GLY A 180 2.77 -2.91 -13.67
CA GLY A 180 2.86 -3.37 -12.28
C GLY A 180 3.97 -4.39 -12.07
N LEU A 181 4.40 -4.53 -10.82
CA LEU A 181 5.22 -5.65 -10.37
C LEU A 181 4.40 -6.94 -10.43
N THR A 182 5.04 -8.02 -10.85
CA THR A 182 4.43 -9.34 -10.88
C THR A 182 4.27 -9.87 -9.46
N LEU A 183 3.06 -10.29 -9.09
CA LEU A 183 2.82 -11.00 -7.84
C LEU A 183 3.15 -12.48 -8.03
N SER A 184 4.12 -12.95 -7.28
CA SER A 184 4.62 -14.33 -7.36
C SER A 184 3.54 -15.33 -6.93
N ARG A 185 3.59 -16.51 -7.52
CA ARG A 185 2.73 -17.65 -7.15
C ARG A 185 3.48 -18.70 -6.31
N ARG A 186 4.70 -18.39 -5.88
CA ARG A 186 5.52 -19.29 -5.07
C ARG A 186 4.87 -19.56 -3.72
N THR A 187 5.04 -20.76 -3.24
CA THR A 187 4.62 -21.17 -1.89
C THR A 187 5.51 -20.53 -0.82
N ASN A 188 5.06 -20.54 0.41
CA ASN A 188 5.86 -20.02 1.53
C ASN A 188 7.17 -20.84 1.71
N GLU A 189 7.15 -22.14 1.44
CA GLU A 189 8.30 -23.01 1.51
C GLU A 189 9.36 -22.63 0.49
N GLU A 190 8.95 -22.36 -0.76
CA GLU A 190 9.86 -21.87 -1.81
C GLU A 190 10.45 -20.49 -1.46
N ILE A 191 9.66 -19.61 -0.85
CA ILE A 191 10.12 -18.28 -0.44
C ILE A 191 11.14 -18.40 0.71
N ILE A 192 10.91 -19.30 1.66
CA ILE A 192 11.86 -19.59 2.76
C ILE A 192 13.19 -20.09 2.20
N GLU A 193 13.16 -20.97 1.21
CA GLU A 193 14.39 -21.49 0.59
C GLU A 193 15.17 -20.40 -0.13
N LEU A 194 14.48 -19.54 -0.92
CA LEU A 194 15.10 -18.38 -1.56
C LEU A 194 15.71 -17.40 -0.55
N ALA A 195 15.08 -17.22 0.61
CA ALA A 195 15.62 -16.38 1.67
C ALA A 195 16.91 -16.95 2.27
N ARG A 196 17.04 -18.28 2.41
CA ARG A 196 18.30 -18.93 2.84
C ARG A 196 19.45 -18.65 1.88
N GLU A 197 19.13 -18.50 0.58
CA GLU A 197 20.08 -18.07 -0.45
C GLU A 197 20.29 -16.55 -0.48
N ARG A 198 19.72 -15.79 0.48
CA ARG A 198 19.75 -14.33 0.56
C ARG A 198 19.19 -13.63 -0.68
N ARG A 199 18.20 -14.22 -1.31
CA ARG A 199 17.54 -13.70 -2.53
C ARG A 199 16.31 -12.87 -2.25
N VAL A 200 15.82 -12.84 -1.00
CA VAL A 200 14.68 -12.00 -0.60
C VAL A 200 15.17 -10.66 -0.10
N TYR A 201 14.55 -9.59 -0.59
CA TYR A 201 14.84 -8.22 -0.17
C TYR A 201 13.56 -7.40 -0.08
N GLN A 202 13.61 -6.28 0.63
CA GLN A 202 12.49 -5.35 0.77
C GLN A 202 12.88 -3.98 0.23
N ILE A 203 11.93 -3.31 -0.42
CA ILE A 203 12.06 -1.88 -0.76
C ILE A 203 10.89 -1.14 -0.13
N ALA A 204 11.20 -0.19 0.75
CA ALA A 204 10.21 0.58 1.47
C ALA A 204 10.63 2.03 1.68
N PHE A 205 9.65 2.88 1.96
CA PHE A 205 9.91 4.20 2.53
C PHE A 205 9.88 4.10 4.05
N HIS A 206 10.84 4.75 4.72
CA HIS A 206 10.95 4.73 6.16
C HIS A 206 11.04 6.15 6.70
N ARG A 207 10.19 6.48 7.67
CA ARG A 207 10.14 7.82 8.28
C ARG A 207 11.41 8.14 9.07
N ASP A 208 12.01 7.13 9.67
CA ASP A 208 13.22 7.20 10.51
C ASP A 208 14.53 7.14 9.72
N PHE A 209 14.47 6.92 8.41
CA PHE A 209 15.66 6.71 7.57
C PHE A 209 15.89 7.85 6.58
N GLN A 210 17.04 8.52 6.68
CA GLN A 210 17.58 9.49 5.72
C GLN A 210 16.53 10.42 5.06
N TYR A 211 15.89 11.28 5.85
CA TYR A 211 14.89 12.24 5.37
C TYR A 211 13.69 11.59 4.66
N PHE A 212 13.21 10.46 5.19
CA PHE A 212 12.08 9.74 4.59
C PHE A 212 12.40 9.19 3.19
N SER A 213 13.57 8.58 3.07
CA SER A 213 14.02 8.02 1.79
C SER A 213 13.50 6.62 1.55
N ARG A 214 13.41 6.26 0.27
CA ARG A 214 13.25 4.88 -0.16
C ARG A 214 14.53 4.12 0.15
N ALA A 215 14.42 3.01 0.84
CA ALA A 215 15.53 2.15 1.20
C ALA A 215 15.32 0.72 0.71
N ILE A 216 16.42 0.03 0.47
CA ILE A 216 16.48 -1.39 0.20
C ILE A 216 17.13 -2.09 1.40
N ALA A 217 16.48 -3.11 1.96
CA ALA A 217 17.02 -4.03 2.95
C ALA A 217 17.24 -5.39 2.29
N ARG A 218 18.47 -5.91 2.33
CA ARG A 218 18.86 -7.14 1.59
C ARG A 218 19.12 -8.34 2.48
N SER A 219 19.37 -8.13 3.77
CA SER A 219 19.70 -9.21 4.71
C SER A 219 18.44 -9.76 5.39
N CYS A 220 17.39 -10.00 4.61
CA CYS A 220 16.13 -10.51 5.12
C CYS A 220 16.15 -12.03 5.31
N GLU A 221 15.94 -12.48 6.53
CA GLU A 221 15.58 -13.88 6.78
C GLU A 221 14.07 -14.04 6.63
N VAL A 222 13.64 -15.17 6.11
CA VAL A 222 12.23 -15.60 6.09
C VAL A 222 12.14 -16.98 6.72
N GLY A 223 11.19 -17.16 7.63
CA GLY A 223 11.10 -18.41 8.35
C GLY A 223 9.79 -18.61 9.11
N ARG A 224 9.77 -19.68 9.91
CA ARG A 224 8.65 -20.06 10.78
C ARG A 224 8.93 -19.85 12.26
N SER A 225 10.18 -19.55 12.63
CA SER A 225 10.59 -19.36 14.02
C SER A 225 11.63 -18.27 14.12
N PHE A 226 11.47 -17.39 15.10
CA PHE A 226 12.37 -16.27 15.35
C PHE A 226 12.56 -16.06 16.86
N LYS A 227 13.77 -15.71 17.28
CA LYS A 227 14.11 -15.37 18.67
C LYS A 227 13.57 -16.39 19.70
N ASP A 228 13.76 -17.67 19.42
CA ASP A 228 13.33 -18.79 20.27
C ASP A 228 11.80 -18.98 20.38
N VAL A 229 11.04 -18.31 19.53
CA VAL A 229 9.59 -18.49 19.43
C VAL A 229 9.28 -19.35 18.20
N GLY A 230 8.74 -20.55 18.45
CA GLY A 230 8.40 -21.51 17.40
C GLY A 230 7.10 -21.15 16.68
N TRP A 231 6.96 -21.68 15.47
CA TRP A 231 5.77 -21.49 14.64
C TRP A 231 4.46 -21.91 15.31
N GLU A 232 4.48 -22.98 16.09
CA GLU A 232 3.31 -23.46 16.82
C GLU A 232 2.72 -22.37 17.74
N THR A 233 3.59 -21.61 18.41
CA THR A 233 3.17 -20.50 19.27
C THR A 233 2.68 -19.32 18.45
N ILE A 234 3.45 -18.92 17.42
CA ILE A 234 3.13 -17.75 16.61
C ILE A 234 1.81 -17.95 15.84
N SER A 235 1.64 -19.12 15.24
CA SER A 235 0.50 -19.42 14.39
C SER A 235 -0.84 -19.40 15.13
N GLN A 236 -0.86 -19.66 16.45
CA GLN A 236 -2.08 -19.60 17.25
C GLN A 236 -2.63 -18.18 17.39
N ASP A 237 -1.77 -17.18 17.26
CA ASP A 237 -2.18 -15.77 17.37
C ASP A 237 -2.80 -15.22 16.07
N PHE A 238 -2.73 -15.95 14.94
CA PHE A 238 -3.18 -15.47 13.64
C PHE A 238 -4.31 -16.29 13.04
N GLN A 239 -5.21 -15.60 12.33
CA GLN A 239 -6.13 -16.25 11.39
C GLN A 239 -5.36 -16.64 10.13
N GLU A 240 -5.67 -17.80 9.56
CA GLU A 240 -5.09 -18.28 8.30
C GLU A 240 -3.54 -18.17 8.25
N PRO A 241 -2.81 -18.66 9.29
CA PRO A 241 -1.37 -18.42 9.43
C PRO A 241 -0.53 -18.98 8.26
N GLN A 242 -1.08 -19.95 7.50
CA GLN A 242 -0.43 -20.51 6.29
C GLN A 242 -0.22 -19.46 5.19
N SER A 243 -0.99 -18.37 5.19
CA SER A 243 -0.88 -17.25 4.25
C SER A 243 0.08 -16.14 4.73
N LEU A 244 0.68 -16.32 5.91
CA LEU A 244 1.56 -15.37 6.54
C LEU A 244 3.02 -15.71 6.26
N ILE A 245 3.82 -14.69 5.98
CA ILE A 245 5.28 -14.73 5.91
C ILE A 245 5.81 -13.97 7.12
N LEU A 246 6.73 -14.58 7.87
CA LEU A 246 7.53 -13.91 8.89
C LEU A 246 8.91 -13.59 8.33
N HIS A 247 9.38 -12.36 8.56
CA HIS A 247 10.67 -11.92 8.02
C HIS A 247 11.40 -10.95 8.95
N THR A 248 12.71 -10.78 8.71
CA THR A 248 13.57 -9.87 9.46
C THR A 248 14.12 -8.72 8.64
N CYS A 249 13.50 -8.39 7.49
CA CYS A 249 13.87 -7.15 6.82
C CYS A 249 13.70 -5.97 7.76
N ASP A 250 14.69 -5.07 7.81
CA ASP A 250 14.61 -3.90 8.67
C ASP A 250 13.49 -2.96 8.24
N THR A 251 12.59 -2.66 9.16
CA THR A 251 11.43 -1.81 8.92
C THR A 251 11.41 -0.60 9.82
N GLY A 252 10.78 0.46 9.37
CA GLY A 252 10.51 1.65 10.15
C GLY A 252 9.11 2.17 9.87
N GLY A 253 8.73 3.24 10.54
CA GLY A 253 7.45 3.88 10.26
C GLY A 253 7.29 4.18 8.78
N SER A 254 6.14 3.83 8.21
CA SER A 254 5.76 3.96 6.79
C SER A 254 6.20 2.84 5.86
N SER A 255 6.89 1.80 6.37
CA SER A 255 7.18 0.59 5.59
C SER A 255 5.95 -0.28 5.33
N SER A 256 4.85 -0.09 6.06
CA SER A 256 3.58 -0.78 5.81
C SER A 256 3.16 -0.66 4.35
N GLY A 257 2.79 -1.77 3.74
CA GLY A 257 2.41 -1.84 2.33
C GLY A 257 3.58 -1.98 1.36
N SER A 258 4.80 -2.15 1.84
CA SER A 258 5.97 -2.38 0.97
C SER A 258 6.04 -3.82 0.45
N PRO A 259 6.60 -4.03 -0.75
CA PRO A 259 6.81 -5.36 -1.29
C PRO A 259 8.05 -6.03 -0.69
N LEU A 260 7.93 -7.33 -0.40
CA LEU A 260 9.05 -8.25 -0.33
C LEU A 260 9.29 -8.79 -1.74
N LEU A 261 10.52 -8.77 -2.20
CA LEU A 261 10.89 -9.00 -3.59
C LEU A 261 11.93 -10.12 -3.71
N ILE A 262 11.93 -10.75 -4.87
CA ILE A 262 13.01 -11.60 -5.39
C ILE A 262 13.32 -11.17 -6.82
N ASP A 263 14.52 -11.46 -7.30
CA ASP A 263 14.85 -11.33 -8.71
C ASP A 263 14.44 -12.62 -9.42
N GLY A 264 13.33 -12.57 -10.17
CA GLY A 264 12.84 -13.66 -11.02
C GLY A 264 13.46 -13.61 -12.42
N ALA A 265 13.12 -14.60 -13.27
CA ALA A 265 13.65 -14.71 -14.63
C ALA A 265 13.24 -13.53 -15.52
N ASP A 266 12.01 -13.03 -15.34
CA ASP A 266 11.44 -11.94 -16.15
C ASP A 266 11.51 -10.58 -15.43
N GLY A 267 12.29 -10.47 -14.35
CA GLY A 267 12.43 -9.28 -13.53
C GLY A 267 11.97 -9.46 -12.10
N PRO A 268 11.90 -8.38 -11.31
CA PRO A 268 11.52 -8.45 -9.91
C PRO A 268 10.09 -8.97 -9.71
N GLU A 269 9.93 -9.96 -8.81
CA GLU A 269 8.66 -10.53 -8.39
C GLU A 269 8.36 -10.17 -6.94
N VAL A 270 7.12 -9.81 -6.64
CA VAL A 270 6.65 -9.60 -5.27
C VAL A 270 6.29 -10.95 -4.67
N VAL A 271 6.97 -11.37 -3.62
CA VAL A 271 6.68 -12.59 -2.88
C VAL A 271 5.84 -12.35 -1.63
N GLY A 272 5.81 -11.10 -1.12
CA GLY A 272 5.01 -10.74 0.05
C GLY A 272 4.70 -9.25 0.14
N LEU A 273 3.65 -8.92 0.87
CA LEU A 273 3.22 -7.57 1.21
C LEU A 273 3.47 -7.34 2.70
N ASN A 274 4.42 -6.49 3.07
CA ASN A 274 4.71 -6.17 4.48
C ASN A 274 3.54 -5.40 5.12
N VAL A 275 3.06 -5.89 6.27
CA VAL A 275 1.89 -5.30 6.95
C VAL A 275 2.15 -4.89 8.39
N GLY A 276 3.18 -5.42 9.07
CA GLY A 276 3.44 -5.02 10.45
C GLY A 276 4.54 -5.82 11.11
N THR A 277 4.62 -5.69 12.45
CA THR A 277 5.57 -6.41 13.29
C THR A 277 4.82 -7.22 14.34
N TYR A 278 5.14 -8.49 14.46
CA TYR A 278 4.64 -9.35 15.53
C TYR A 278 5.44 -9.13 16.81
N LEU A 279 4.72 -8.75 17.86
CA LEU A 279 5.28 -8.43 19.16
C LEU A 279 4.82 -9.46 20.19
N GLN A 280 5.74 -9.93 21.05
CA GLN A 280 5.37 -10.61 22.27
C GLN A 280 5.53 -9.70 23.46
N SER A 281 4.51 -9.61 24.33
CA SER A 281 4.60 -8.95 25.61
C SER A 281 4.82 -10.01 26.70
N ASN A 282 5.94 -9.94 27.40
CA ASN A 282 6.13 -10.69 28.63
C ASN A 282 5.39 -9.93 29.75
N ALA A 283 4.10 -10.17 29.88
CA ALA A 283 3.39 -9.83 31.09
C ALA A 283 3.82 -10.85 32.14
N THR A 284 4.72 -10.48 33.04
CA THR A 284 4.93 -11.29 34.26
C THR A 284 3.60 -11.34 35.00
N ALA A 285 3.04 -12.56 35.11
CA ALA A 285 1.87 -12.80 35.94
C ALA A 285 2.13 -12.25 37.33
N PRO A 286 1.12 -11.63 37.99
CA PRO A 286 1.28 -11.18 39.35
C PRO A 286 1.60 -12.41 40.20
N LEU A 287 2.78 -12.44 40.78
CA LEU A 287 3.12 -13.41 41.83
C LEU A 287 2.10 -13.20 42.97
N GLY A 288 1.25 -14.16 43.17
CA GLY A 288 0.21 -14.16 44.16
C GLY A 288 0.75 -14.05 45.57
N GLY A 289 0.12 -13.22 46.39
CA GLY A 289 0.05 -13.33 47.82
C GLY A 289 1.08 -12.54 48.60
N GLY A 290 0.71 -11.35 49.06
CA GLY A 290 1.41 -10.59 50.09
C GLY A 290 1.00 -9.13 50.05
N ALA A 291 0.29 -8.68 51.07
CA ALA A 291 -0.19 -7.30 51.22
C ALA A 291 0.96 -6.29 51.14
N GLY A 292 0.85 -5.34 50.18
CA GLY A 292 1.59 -4.09 50.20
C GLY A 292 2.80 -4.02 49.28
N ARG A 293 2.57 -3.51 48.09
CA ARG A 293 3.35 -2.88 47.04
C ARG A 293 3.21 -3.60 45.71
N THR A 294 2.26 -3.17 44.93
CA THR A 294 2.22 -3.41 43.51
C THR A 294 3.38 -2.69 42.84
N VAL A 295 4.51 -3.37 42.70
CA VAL A 295 5.50 -3.00 41.68
C VAL A 295 4.89 -3.46 40.35
N GLN A 296 4.29 -2.55 39.61
CA GLN A 296 3.98 -2.79 38.21
C GLN A 296 5.30 -3.01 37.48
N ALA A 297 5.67 -4.27 37.27
CA ALA A 297 6.72 -4.61 36.34
C ALA A 297 6.28 -4.09 34.98
N ALA A 298 7.02 -3.14 34.39
CA ALA A 298 6.75 -2.63 33.08
C ALA A 298 6.77 -3.83 32.10
N ALA A 299 5.64 -4.08 31.43
CA ALA A 299 5.57 -5.11 30.41
C ALA A 299 6.59 -4.77 29.32
N THR A 300 7.65 -5.59 29.20
CA THR A 300 8.62 -5.43 28.11
C THR A 300 8.03 -6.10 26.88
N THR A 301 7.85 -5.32 25.82
CA THR A 301 7.50 -5.86 24.50
C THR A 301 8.79 -6.20 23.74
N ARG A 302 8.80 -7.34 23.07
CA ARG A 302 9.91 -7.80 22.25
C ARG A 302 9.42 -8.01 20.82
N ASP A 303 10.08 -7.37 19.85
CA ASP A 303 9.86 -7.63 18.43
C ASP A 303 10.35 -9.04 18.11
N ILE A 304 9.46 -9.87 17.56
CA ILE A 304 9.79 -11.26 17.18
C ILE A 304 10.17 -11.32 15.71
N ALA A 305 9.29 -10.84 14.84
CA ALA A 305 9.51 -10.78 13.40
C ALA A 305 8.55 -9.76 12.78
N ASN A 306 8.86 -9.28 11.60
CA ASN A 306 7.88 -8.60 10.77
C ASN A 306 6.93 -9.60 10.11
N THR A 307 5.75 -9.15 9.76
CA THR A 307 4.70 -9.95 9.13
C THR A 307 4.40 -9.44 7.72
N ALA A 308 4.32 -10.37 6.77
CA ALA A 308 3.88 -10.07 5.42
C ALA A 308 2.83 -11.07 4.96
N ILE A 309 1.96 -10.67 4.05
CA ILE A 309 0.99 -11.52 3.38
C ILE A 309 1.68 -12.16 2.18
N ALA A 310 1.61 -13.47 2.04
CA ALA A 310 2.14 -14.17 0.87
C ALA A 310 1.44 -13.73 -0.42
N ALA A 311 2.21 -13.31 -1.42
CA ALA A 311 1.68 -12.70 -2.65
C ALA A 311 0.75 -13.66 -3.42
N HIS A 312 0.99 -14.97 -3.39
CA HIS A 312 0.15 -15.95 -4.08
C HIS A 312 -1.32 -15.92 -3.62
N THR A 313 -1.58 -15.52 -2.37
CA THR A 313 -2.94 -15.45 -1.81
C THR A 313 -3.76 -14.29 -2.36
N ILE A 314 -3.09 -13.21 -2.80
CA ILE A 314 -3.73 -11.99 -3.32
C ILE A 314 -3.53 -11.79 -4.83
N ALA A 315 -2.72 -12.63 -5.49
CA ALA A 315 -2.36 -12.46 -6.90
C ALA A 315 -3.59 -12.51 -7.82
N ASN A 316 -4.50 -13.45 -7.61
CA ASN A 316 -5.69 -13.59 -8.45
C ASN A 316 -6.63 -12.39 -8.32
N ILE A 317 -6.86 -11.91 -7.10
CA ILE A 317 -7.74 -10.76 -6.88
C ILE A 317 -7.16 -9.48 -7.51
N ALA A 318 -5.82 -9.32 -7.49
CA ALA A 318 -5.15 -8.19 -8.13
C ALA A 318 -5.30 -8.24 -9.67
N ILE A 319 -5.17 -9.41 -10.28
CA ILE A 319 -5.36 -9.61 -11.72
C ILE A 319 -6.80 -9.27 -12.12
N GLU A 320 -7.78 -9.82 -11.39
CA GLU A 320 -9.20 -9.56 -11.66
C GLU A 320 -9.55 -8.07 -11.45
N PHE A 321 -9.00 -7.43 -10.43
CA PHE A 321 -9.21 -6.01 -10.19
C PHE A 321 -8.64 -5.13 -11.31
N ASN A 322 -7.47 -5.47 -11.84
CA ASN A 322 -6.87 -4.75 -12.97
C ASN A 322 -7.71 -4.85 -14.25
N ARG A 323 -8.31 -6.02 -14.50
CA ARG A 323 -9.15 -6.28 -15.68
C ARG A 323 -10.55 -5.70 -15.56
N ALA A 324 -11.02 -5.45 -14.35
CA ALA A 324 -12.39 -5.05 -14.08
C ALA A 324 -12.70 -3.65 -14.63
N GLU A 325 -13.77 -3.52 -15.41
CA GLU A 325 -14.38 -2.22 -15.72
C GLU A 325 -15.30 -1.82 -14.56
N ILE A 326 -14.78 -0.98 -13.66
CA ILE A 326 -15.50 -0.56 -12.46
C ILE A 326 -16.61 0.42 -12.83
N LEU A 327 -17.82 0.16 -12.33
CA LEU A 327 -18.95 1.10 -12.46
C LEU A 327 -18.77 2.28 -11.53
N SER A 328 -18.94 3.49 -12.08
CA SER A 328 -18.90 4.75 -11.31
C SER A 328 -20.19 5.55 -11.40
N ASP A 329 -21.11 5.18 -12.29
CA ASP A 329 -22.41 5.85 -12.44
C ASP A 329 -23.35 5.48 -11.28
N PRO A 330 -23.77 6.43 -10.42
CA PRO A 330 -24.66 6.17 -9.30
C PRO A 330 -26.02 5.56 -9.71
N LYS A 331 -26.47 5.79 -10.94
CA LYS A 331 -27.72 5.17 -11.45
C LYS A 331 -27.51 3.66 -11.62
N GLN A 332 -26.45 3.26 -12.30
CA GLN A 332 -26.14 1.84 -12.49
C GLN A 332 -25.87 1.13 -11.16
N VAL A 333 -25.23 1.81 -10.19
CA VAL A 333 -25.05 1.29 -8.83
C VAL A 333 -26.41 1.05 -8.15
N ARG A 334 -27.36 1.98 -8.28
CA ARG A 334 -28.74 1.78 -7.76
C ARG A 334 -29.43 0.61 -8.44
N ASP A 335 -29.27 0.45 -9.74
CA ASP A 335 -29.83 -0.67 -10.48
C ASP A 335 -29.31 -2.00 -9.95
N VAL A 336 -27.98 -2.16 -9.78
CA VAL A 336 -27.36 -3.35 -9.20
C VAL A 336 -27.92 -3.62 -7.80
N ALA A 337 -27.97 -2.62 -6.94
CA ALA A 337 -28.51 -2.74 -5.59
C ALA A 337 -29.98 -3.17 -5.58
N ALA A 338 -30.80 -2.64 -6.50
CA ALA A 338 -32.20 -3.02 -6.64
C ALA A 338 -32.35 -4.47 -7.11
N TRP A 339 -31.57 -4.88 -8.10
CA TRP A 339 -31.64 -6.25 -8.62
C TRP A 339 -31.16 -7.29 -7.62
N LEU A 340 -30.10 -7.00 -6.84
CA LEU A 340 -29.65 -7.87 -5.75
C LEU A 340 -30.69 -7.92 -4.61
N ASN A 341 -31.43 -6.83 -4.37
CA ASN A 341 -32.54 -6.83 -3.42
C ASN A 341 -33.71 -7.70 -3.89
N GLU A 342 -34.10 -7.63 -5.17
CA GLU A 342 -35.13 -8.50 -5.79
C GLU A 342 -34.77 -9.99 -5.61
N GLN A 343 -33.45 -10.32 -5.63
CA GLN A 343 -32.93 -11.68 -5.40
C GLN A 343 -32.75 -12.02 -3.91
N ARG A 344 -33.10 -11.15 -2.99
CA ARG A 344 -32.97 -11.29 -1.52
C ARG A 344 -31.51 -11.41 -1.05
N LEU A 345 -30.56 -10.88 -1.83
CA LEU A 345 -29.13 -10.84 -1.50
C LEU A 345 -28.72 -9.51 -0.87
N TYR A 346 -29.50 -8.45 -1.04
CA TYR A 346 -29.23 -7.12 -0.52
C TYR A 346 -30.44 -6.50 0.16
N ASN A 347 -30.23 -5.97 1.37
CA ASN A 347 -31.28 -5.27 2.14
C ASN A 347 -30.87 -3.85 2.56
N GLY A 348 -29.75 -3.34 2.02
CA GLY A 348 -29.22 -2.03 2.34
C GLY A 348 -29.87 -0.87 1.54
N ARG A 349 -29.29 0.31 1.70
CA ARG A 349 -29.75 1.52 0.99
C ARG A 349 -29.47 1.43 -0.50
N ARG A 350 -30.42 1.86 -1.31
CA ARG A 350 -30.29 2.00 -2.78
C ARG A 350 -29.99 3.44 -3.17
N ASP A 351 -28.97 4.03 -2.55
CA ASP A 351 -28.58 5.42 -2.68
C ASP A 351 -27.55 5.68 -3.81
N GLY A 352 -27.15 4.63 -4.51
CA GLY A 352 -26.13 4.71 -5.57
C GLY A 352 -24.69 4.71 -5.05
N ARG A 353 -24.49 4.31 -3.79
CA ARG A 353 -23.18 4.20 -3.18
C ARG A 353 -22.76 2.75 -3.03
N TYR A 354 -21.50 2.51 -3.29
CA TYR A 354 -20.87 1.22 -2.99
C TYR A 354 -20.28 1.23 -1.56
N GLY A 355 -20.46 0.12 -0.86
CA GLY A 355 -19.93 -0.04 0.49
C GLY A 355 -19.97 -1.51 0.92
N PRO A 356 -19.56 -1.84 2.16
CA PRO A 356 -19.39 -3.22 2.62
C PRO A 356 -20.63 -4.09 2.41
N ALA A 357 -21.83 -3.57 2.69
CA ALA A 357 -23.07 -4.33 2.51
C ALA A 357 -23.34 -4.69 1.03
N LEU A 358 -23.09 -3.77 0.09
CA LEU A 358 -23.25 -4.04 -1.33
C LEU A 358 -22.15 -4.99 -1.85
N LYS A 359 -20.91 -4.83 -1.35
CA LYS A 359 -19.81 -5.77 -1.62
C LYS A 359 -20.22 -7.19 -1.25
N SER A 360 -20.65 -7.41 0.00
CA SER A 360 -21.07 -8.74 0.46
C SER A 360 -22.26 -9.31 -0.33
N ALA A 361 -23.18 -8.47 -0.78
CA ALA A 361 -24.28 -8.91 -1.64
C ALA A 361 -23.81 -9.35 -3.03
N ILE A 362 -22.80 -8.66 -3.59
CA ILE A 362 -22.17 -9.06 -4.86
C ILE A 362 -21.44 -10.38 -4.67
N GLU A 363 -20.64 -10.53 -3.61
CA GLU A 363 -19.95 -11.79 -3.29
C GLU A 363 -20.92 -12.96 -3.16
N ALA A 364 -22.03 -12.77 -2.46
CA ALA A 364 -23.07 -13.80 -2.34
C ALA A 364 -23.71 -14.15 -3.70
N TYR A 365 -23.90 -13.15 -4.58
CA TYR A 365 -24.37 -13.38 -5.94
C TYR A 365 -23.33 -14.17 -6.75
N GLU A 366 -22.05 -13.80 -6.69
CA GLU A 366 -20.96 -14.48 -7.39
C GLU A 366 -20.86 -15.94 -6.96
N VAL A 367 -20.91 -16.22 -5.66
CA VAL A 367 -20.97 -17.60 -5.12
C VAL A 367 -22.16 -18.37 -5.70
N ARG A 368 -23.36 -17.78 -5.67
CA ARG A 368 -24.59 -18.42 -6.17
C ARG A 368 -24.53 -18.72 -7.67
N GLN A 369 -23.77 -17.92 -8.43
CA GLN A 369 -23.60 -18.09 -9.87
C GLN A 369 -22.36 -18.94 -10.25
N GLY A 370 -21.59 -19.44 -9.27
CA GLY A 370 -20.34 -20.16 -9.53
C GLY A 370 -19.25 -19.29 -10.19
N LEU A 371 -19.26 -17.98 -9.91
CA LEU A 371 -18.28 -17.02 -10.43
C LEU A 371 -17.12 -16.88 -9.43
N ALA A 372 -16.00 -16.30 -9.91
CA ALA A 372 -14.94 -15.85 -9.01
C ALA A 372 -15.50 -14.82 -8.02
N VAL A 373 -15.25 -15.03 -6.73
CA VAL A 373 -15.77 -14.17 -5.65
C VAL A 373 -14.85 -12.96 -5.51
N THR A 374 -15.29 -11.84 -6.01
CA THR A 374 -14.52 -10.59 -6.03
C THR A 374 -15.19 -9.46 -5.25
N GLY A 375 -16.50 -9.45 -5.22
CA GLY A 375 -17.30 -8.35 -4.69
C GLY A 375 -17.22 -7.07 -5.53
N PHE A 376 -16.61 -7.10 -6.73
CA PHE A 376 -16.39 -5.90 -7.54
C PHE A 376 -17.69 -5.44 -8.21
N LEU A 377 -17.95 -4.15 -8.11
CA LEU A 377 -19.04 -3.50 -8.81
C LEU A 377 -18.60 -3.20 -10.25
N THR A 378 -18.85 -4.13 -11.18
CA THR A 378 -18.36 -4.06 -12.56
C THR A 378 -19.47 -3.86 -13.57
N LYS A 379 -19.10 -3.38 -14.75
CA LYS A 379 -19.99 -3.27 -15.91
C LYS A 379 -20.51 -4.65 -16.36
N SER A 380 -19.65 -5.67 -16.31
CA SER A 380 -20.05 -7.04 -16.64
C SER A 380 -21.08 -7.61 -15.66
N LEU A 381 -20.96 -7.32 -14.36
CA LEU A 381 -21.96 -7.66 -13.35
C LEU A 381 -23.30 -6.98 -13.67
N TRP A 382 -23.28 -5.67 -13.92
CA TRP A 382 -24.49 -4.91 -14.27
C TRP A 382 -25.19 -5.47 -15.52
N GLN A 383 -24.43 -5.74 -16.58
CA GLN A 383 -24.98 -6.33 -17.81
C GLN A 383 -25.58 -7.71 -17.57
N ARG A 384 -24.94 -8.57 -16.78
CA ARG A 384 -25.46 -9.89 -16.43
C ARG A 384 -26.77 -9.83 -15.67
N LEU A 385 -26.86 -8.97 -14.67
CA LEU A 385 -28.08 -8.76 -13.89
C LEU A 385 -29.21 -8.19 -14.75
N ASP A 386 -28.92 -7.25 -15.65
CA ASP A 386 -29.88 -6.67 -16.59
C ASP A 386 -30.45 -7.74 -17.53
N GLN A 387 -29.60 -8.59 -18.11
CA GLN A 387 -30.02 -9.69 -18.97
C GLN A 387 -30.92 -10.70 -18.21
N GLN A 388 -30.60 -11.04 -16.98
CA GLN A 388 -31.40 -11.94 -16.15
C GLN A 388 -32.79 -11.34 -15.88
N ARG A 389 -32.87 -10.04 -15.59
CA ARG A 389 -34.13 -9.33 -15.38
C ARG A 389 -35.00 -9.28 -16.63
N HIS A 390 -34.39 -9.10 -17.79
CA HIS A 390 -35.13 -9.11 -19.05
C HIS A 390 -35.68 -10.48 -19.39
N ARG A 391 -34.97 -11.57 -19.10
CA ARG A 391 -35.41 -12.95 -19.31
C ARG A 391 -36.55 -13.38 -18.36
N SER A 392 -36.59 -12.83 -17.17
CA SER A 392 -37.61 -13.16 -16.15
C SER A 392 -38.90 -12.32 -16.28
N ARG A 393 -38.94 -11.29 -17.16
CA ARG A 393 -40.16 -10.55 -17.43
C ARG A 393 -41.05 -11.32 -18.39
N PRO A 394 -42.32 -11.60 -18.06
CA PRO A 394 -43.27 -12.18 -19.00
C PRO A 394 -43.40 -11.27 -20.24
N PRO A 395 -43.61 -11.84 -21.44
CA PRO A 395 -43.81 -11.03 -22.64
C PRO A 395 -44.98 -10.06 -22.39
N ARG A 396 -44.79 -8.78 -22.67
CA ARG A 396 -45.89 -7.83 -22.64
C ARG A 396 -46.91 -8.31 -23.64
N ILE A 397 -48.08 -8.74 -23.16
CA ILE A 397 -49.26 -8.94 -23.99
C ILE A 397 -49.55 -7.55 -24.62
N ARG A 398 -49.31 -7.41 -25.93
CA ARG A 398 -49.87 -6.28 -26.68
C ARG A 398 -51.38 -6.49 -26.64
N ASP A 399 -52.07 -5.62 -25.91
CA ASP A 399 -53.53 -5.46 -26.09
C ASP A 399 -53.72 -5.06 -27.54
N SER A 400 -53.95 -6.06 -28.40
CA SER A 400 -54.52 -5.83 -29.70
C SER A 400 -55.93 -5.31 -29.41
N ALA A 401 -56.11 -3.99 -29.54
CA ALA A 401 -57.39 -3.34 -29.55
C ALA A 401 -58.28 -4.09 -30.58
N ILE A 402 -59.25 -4.82 -30.07
CA ILE A 402 -60.34 -5.33 -30.87
C ILE A 402 -61.18 -4.08 -31.19
N SER A 403 -60.95 -3.56 -32.43
CA SER A 403 -61.87 -2.64 -33.07
C SER A 403 -63.11 -3.43 -33.44
N ALA A 404 -64.10 -3.41 -32.59
CA ALA A 404 -65.45 -3.88 -32.95
C ALA A 404 -66.19 -2.73 -33.61
N ARG A 405 -66.60 -2.94 -34.83
CA ARG A 405 -67.58 -2.14 -35.56
C ARG A 405 -68.98 -2.36 -34.97
#